data_98bd2f02a1558ccd82977aacdb9f3851
#
_entry.id   98bd2f02a1558ccd82977aacdb9f3851
#
_cell.length_a   1.000
_cell.length_b   1.000
_cell.length_c   1.000
_cell.angle_alpha   90.00
_cell.angle_beta   90.00
_cell.angle_gamma   90.00
#
_symmetry.space_group_name_H-M   'P 1'
#
loop_
_entity.id
_entity.type
_entity.pdbx_description
1 polymer ?
#
loop_
_entity_poly.entity_id
_entity_poly.type
_entity_poly.pdbx_seq_one_letter_code
_entity_poly.pdbx_strand_id
1 'polypeptide(L)'
;MEIKYEKIVDANKGISYTDVRGKNYAEVAQRVQAFRKLIPGGFITTEILSNENGVVYMKAEAGYMDNGQKVTLATGHAFERQDASNINKTSFIENCETSAVGRALGFIGLGSEKSIASAEEVDNAIKTQEAIASGKVADPVKRDAPAKVEQAVQIPADPVPPVLQFLAKERESLRVVREIDQAQNNAIWNEQVKVLKEAGIIPNKPLSKFTKDEATDMVAAMYANFDPTGTVLKDDRETPRIDAKP
;
A
#
# COMPACT_ATOMS: atom_id res chain seq x y z
N MET A 1 -2.88 -24.87 10.31
CA MET A 1 -2.30 -24.67 11.68
C MET A 1 -3.01 -23.48 12.34
N GLU A 2 -3.52 -23.60 13.57
CA GLU A 2 -4.10 -22.48 14.32
C GLU A 2 -3.02 -21.86 15.22
N ILE A 3 -2.81 -20.55 15.11
CA ILE A 3 -1.89 -19.80 15.95
C ILE A 3 -2.71 -19.12 17.05
N LYS A 4 -2.66 -19.69 18.26
CA LYS A 4 -3.33 -19.12 19.42
C LYS A 4 -2.56 -17.92 19.97
N TYR A 5 -3.27 -16.93 20.47
CA TYR A 5 -2.68 -15.70 21.03
C TYR A 5 -1.65 -15.97 22.13
N GLU A 6 -1.90 -16.97 22.99
CA GLU A 6 -0.99 -17.35 24.07
C GLU A 6 0.41 -17.76 23.55
N LYS A 7 0.48 -18.36 22.36
CA LYS A 7 1.76 -18.71 21.73
C LYS A 7 2.54 -17.47 21.27
N ILE A 8 1.84 -16.43 20.80
CA ILE A 8 2.46 -15.14 20.46
C ILE A 8 3.01 -14.49 21.72
N VAL A 9 2.23 -14.45 22.80
CA VAL A 9 2.68 -13.94 24.11
C VAL A 9 3.90 -14.70 24.61
N ASP A 10 3.92 -16.02 24.47
CA ASP A 10 5.05 -16.85 24.89
C ASP A 10 6.31 -16.61 24.04
N ALA A 11 6.16 -16.46 22.73
CA ALA A 11 7.26 -16.10 21.83
C ALA A 11 7.87 -14.74 22.19
N ASN A 12 7.05 -13.77 22.60
CA ASN A 12 7.47 -12.43 23.00
C ASN A 12 8.26 -12.37 24.31
N LYS A 13 8.11 -13.34 25.22
CA LYS A 13 8.85 -13.39 26.51
C LYS A 13 10.38 -13.38 26.34
N GLY A 14 10.88 -13.77 25.18
CA GLY A 14 12.32 -13.79 24.90
C GLY A 14 12.85 -12.57 24.15
N ILE A 15 12.00 -11.59 23.86
CA ILE A 15 12.39 -10.37 23.13
C ILE A 15 13.02 -9.39 24.10
N SER A 16 14.27 -8.98 23.82
CA SER A 16 14.90 -7.82 24.42
C SER A 16 14.57 -6.57 23.63
N TYR A 17 14.54 -5.44 24.31
CA TYR A 17 14.22 -4.14 23.72
C TYR A 17 15.42 -3.21 23.82
N THR A 18 15.67 -2.46 22.77
CA THR A 18 16.73 -1.45 22.70
C THR A 18 16.13 -0.06 22.91
N ASP A 19 16.74 0.73 23.78
CA ASP A 19 16.37 2.12 23.97
C ASP A 19 16.82 2.97 22.78
N VAL A 20 15.88 3.66 22.16
CA VAL A 20 16.13 4.65 21.14
C VAL A 20 15.48 5.96 21.60
N ARG A 21 16.30 6.89 22.07
CA ARG A 21 15.89 8.22 22.60
C ARG A 21 14.80 8.15 23.67
N GLY A 22 14.96 7.29 24.65
CA GLY A 22 14.09 7.15 25.82
C GLY A 22 12.83 6.32 25.54
N LYS A 23 12.76 5.62 24.41
CA LYS A 23 11.69 4.67 24.09
C LYS A 23 12.28 3.32 23.70
N ASN A 24 11.63 2.25 24.17
CA ASN A 24 12.06 0.88 23.93
C ASN A 24 11.44 0.33 22.64
N TYR A 25 12.29 -0.23 21.77
CA TYR A 25 11.90 -0.84 20.50
C TYR A 25 12.50 -2.23 20.36
N ALA A 26 11.74 -3.18 19.79
CA ALA A 26 12.27 -4.47 19.45
C ALA A 26 13.11 -4.38 18.17
N GLU A 27 14.31 -4.95 18.18
CA GLU A 27 15.12 -5.12 16.98
C GLU A 27 14.51 -6.19 16.07
N VAL A 28 14.76 -6.07 14.76
CA VAL A 28 14.23 -7.02 13.76
C VAL A 28 14.80 -8.43 14.02
N ALA A 29 16.06 -8.55 14.43
CA ALA A 29 16.66 -9.82 14.77
C ALA A 29 15.89 -10.54 15.91
N GLN A 30 15.44 -9.81 16.92
CA GLN A 30 14.63 -10.35 18.02
C GLN A 30 13.25 -10.83 17.53
N ARG A 31 12.62 -10.06 16.62
CA ARG A 31 11.34 -10.45 15.98
C ARG A 31 11.50 -11.73 15.15
N VAL A 32 12.58 -11.86 14.39
CA VAL A 32 12.89 -13.07 13.62
C VAL A 32 13.07 -14.28 14.53
N GLN A 33 13.81 -14.14 15.63
CA GLN A 33 13.96 -15.22 16.60
C GLN A 33 12.62 -15.64 17.24
N ALA A 34 11.78 -14.67 17.61
CA ALA A 34 10.45 -14.93 18.15
C ALA A 34 9.56 -15.63 17.10
N PHE A 35 9.63 -15.22 15.83
CA PHE A 35 8.93 -15.88 14.75
C PHE A 35 9.36 -17.35 14.58
N ARG A 36 10.65 -17.63 14.63
CA ARG A 36 11.18 -19.00 14.54
C ARG A 36 10.77 -19.87 15.73
N LYS A 37 10.58 -19.29 16.91
CA LYS A 37 9.99 -20.01 18.06
C LYS A 37 8.50 -20.27 17.87
N LEU A 38 7.76 -19.29 17.36
CA LEU A 38 6.32 -19.40 17.12
C LEU A 38 6.02 -20.40 15.99
N ILE A 39 6.77 -20.33 14.89
CA ILE A 39 6.58 -21.13 13.67
C ILE A 39 7.96 -21.60 13.15
N PRO A 40 8.51 -22.71 13.69
CA PRO A 40 9.85 -23.17 13.29
C PRO A 40 10.03 -23.41 11.80
N GLY A 41 9.01 -23.93 11.12
CA GLY A 41 8.99 -24.16 9.68
C GLY A 41 8.39 -23.00 8.86
N GLY A 42 8.20 -21.84 9.48
CA GLY A 42 7.63 -20.66 8.80
C GLY A 42 8.56 -20.10 7.71
N PHE A 43 7.99 -19.41 6.75
CA PHE A 43 8.74 -18.65 5.75
C PHE A 43 8.75 -17.16 6.08
N ILE A 44 9.81 -16.49 5.68
CA ILE A 44 9.92 -15.04 5.53
C ILE A 44 10.48 -14.84 4.13
N THR A 45 9.78 -14.10 3.28
CA THR A 45 10.21 -13.80 1.90
C THR A 45 10.11 -12.30 1.67
N THR A 46 11.02 -11.79 0.85
CA THR A 46 11.07 -10.38 0.47
C THR A 46 11.00 -10.24 -1.05
N GLU A 47 10.48 -9.12 -1.51
CA GLU A 47 10.34 -8.77 -2.91
C GLU A 47 10.64 -7.28 -3.10
N ILE A 48 11.51 -6.96 -4.05
CA ILE A 48 11.75 -5.58 -4.48
C ILE A 48 10.59 -5.20 -5.41
N LEU A 49 9.75 -4.27 -4.98
CA LEU A 49 8.64 -3.74 -5.78
C LEU A 49 9.12 -2.72 -6.81
N SER A 50 10.08 -1.88 -6.43
CA SER A 50 10.78 -0.99 -7.36
C SER A 50 12.15 -0.59 -6.78
N ASN A 51 13.11 -0.31 -7.67
CA ASN A 51 14.43 0.24 -7.31
C ASN A 51 14.84 1.22 -8.40
N GLU A 52 14.46 2.49 -8.24
CA GLU A 52 14.66 3.52 -9.25
C GLU A 52 15.14 4.82 -8.62
N ASN A 53 16.05 5.50 -9.29
CA ASN A 53 16.58 6.81 -8.87
C ASN A 53 17.13 6.83 -7.43
N GLY A 54 17.74 5.73 -6.99
CA GLY A 54 18.28 5.61 -5.63
C GLY A 54 17.20 5.48 -4.56
N VAL A 55 15.99 5.08 -4.92
CA VAL A 55 14.89 4.76 -4.01
C VAL A 55 14.47 3.32 -4.24
N VAL A 56 14.44 2.52 -3.17
CA VAL A 56 13.95 1.15 -3.20
C VAL A 56 12.64 1.04 -2.41
N TYR A 57 11.67 0.34 -2.97
CA TYR A 57 10.45 -0.10 -2.28
C TYR A 57 10.47 -1.60 -2.16
N MET A 58 10.17 -2.11 -0.98
CA MET A 58 10.23 -3.54 -0.70
C MET A 58 9.01 -4.01 0.07
N LYS A 59 8.58 -5.22 -0.24
CA LYS A 59 7.54 -5.98 0.45
C LYS A 59 8.19 -7.17 1.15
N ALA A 60 7.77 -7.46 2.36
CA ALA A 60 8.05 -8.71 3.05
C ALA A 60 6.76 -9.46 3.34
N GLU A 61 6.81 -10.78 3.31
CA GLU A 61 5.73 -11.67 3.73
C GLU A 61 6.26 -12.67 4.75
N ALA A 62 5.47 -12.94 5.79
CA ALA A 62 5.77 -13.97 6.78
C ALA A 62 4.56 -14.88 6.98
N GLY A 63 4.80 -16.19 7.09
CA GLY A 63 3.74 -17.18 7.21
C GLY A 63 4.26 -18.59 7.30
N TYR A 64 3.44 -19.56 6.89
CA TYR A 64 3.77 -20.99 6.93
C TYR A 64 3.18 -21.74 5.74
N MET A 65 3.65 -22.95 5.51
CA MET A 65 3.07 -23.88 4.52
C MET A 65 2.06 -24.78 5.20
N ASP A 66 0.84 -24.85 4.66
CA ASP A 66 -0.20 -25.78 5.12
C ASP A 66 -0.65 -26.66 3.97
N ASN A 67 -0.44 -27.96 4.09
CA ASN A 67 -0.74 -28.95 3.04
C ASN A 67 -0.21 -28.55 1.65
N GLY A 68 1.00 -27.97 1.59
CA GLY A 68 1.63 -27.50 0.37
C GLY A 68 1.14 -26.13 -0.13
N GLN A 69 0.20 -25.51 0.57
CA GLN A 69 -0.27 -24.16 0.25
C GLN A 69 0.41 -23.11 1.14
N LYS A 70 0.75 -21.97 0.54
CA LYS A 70 1.34 -20.84 1.23
C LYS A 70 0.24 -20.08 2.00
N VAL A 71 0.38 -19.99 3.33
CA VAL A 71 -0.50 -19.20 4.19
C VAL A 71 0.28 -17.99 4.70
N THR A 72 0.01 -16.82 4.14
CA THR A 72 0.62 -15.56 4.57
C THR A 72 -0.14 -15.02 5.79
N LEU A 73 0.58 -14.83 6.91
CA LEU A 73 0.03 -14.28 8.14
C LEU A 73 0.05 -12.76 8.16
N ALA A 74 1.13 -12.17 7.62
CA ALA A 74 1.26 -10.72 7.54
C ALA A 74 2.20 -10.32 6.39
N THR A 75 2.02 -9.08 5.94
CA THR A 75 2.89 -8.39 5.00
C THR A 75 3.41 -7.10 5.63
N GLY A 76 4.65 -6.72 5.29
CA GLY A 76 5.25 -5.45 5.65
C GLY A 76 5.81 -4.75 4.42
N HIS A 77 5.68 -3.43 4.36
CA HIS A 77 6.24 -2.63 3.29
C HIS A 77 7.19 -1.59 3.88
N ALA A 78 8.29 -1.36 3.19
CA ALA A 78 9.26 -0.33 3.52
C ALA A 78 9.75 0.36 2.25
N PHE A 79 10.31 1.54 2.42
CA PHE A 79 11.13 2.18 1.40
C PHE A 79 12.38 2.79 2.03
N GLU A 80 13.46 2.84 1.26
CA GLU A 80 14.70 3.49 1.66
C GLU A 80 15.28 4.30 0.49
N ARG A 81 16.04 5.34 0.85
CA ARG A 81 16.75 6.18 -0.11
C ARG A 81 18.24 6.00 0.08
N GLN A 82 18.97 5.85 -1.02
CA GLN A 82 20.43 5.70 -1.02
C GLN A 82 21.14 6.92 -0.43
N ASP A 83 20.62 8.12 -0.62
CA ASP A 83 21.18 9.37 -0.14
C ASP A 83 20.75 9.74 1.30
N ALA A 84 19.88 8.96 1.95
CA ALA A 84 19.31 9.30 3.25
C ALA A 84 20.33 9.28 4.40
N SER A 85 21.38 8.47 4.32
CA SER A 85 22.43 8.38 5.33
C SER A 85 23.74 7.86 4.74
N ASN A 86 24.84 7.97 5.49
CA ASN A 86 26.12 7.40 5.05
C ASN A 86 26.06 5.87 4.92
N ILE A 87 25.28 5.19 5.76
CA ILE A 87 25.07 3.74 5.69
C ILE A 87 24.24 3.40 4.46
N ASN A 88 23.19 4.17 4.17
CA ASN A 88 22.33 3.94 3.02
C ASN A 88 23.07 4.12 1.67
N LYS A 89 24.15 4.87 1.60
CA LYS A 89 24.97 4.97 0.36
C LYS A 89 25.42 3.61 -0.18
N THR A 90 25.62 2.64 0.69
CA THR A 90 26.09 1.29 0.35
C THR A 90 25.11 0.18 0.70
N SER A 91 24.15 0.42 1.58
CA SER A 91 23.31 -0.63 2.20
C SER A 91 21.83 -0.25 2.28
N PHE A 92 21.33 0.60 1.38
CA PHE A 92 19.93 1.04 1.43
C PHE A 92 18.95 -0.09 1.07
N ILE A 93 19.38 -1.06 0.26
CA ILE A 93 18.55 -2.23 -0.11
C ILE A 93 18.39 -3.15 1.12
N GLU A 94 19.50 -3.47 1.78
CA GLU A 94 19.52 -4.34 2.96
C GLU A 94 18.77 -3.70 4.13
N ASN A 95 18.88 -2.39 4.30
CA ASN A 95 18.14 -1.65 5.32
C ASN A 95 16.64 -1.65 5.03
N CYS A 96 16.24 -1.48 3.76
CA CYS A 96 14.85 -1.57 3.34
C CYS A 96 14.26 -2.97 3.59
N GLU A 97 15.04 -4.01 3.26
CA GLU A 97 14.63 -5.40 3.52
C GLU A 97 14.41 -5.65 5.01
N THR A 98 15.35 -5.22 5.84
CA THR A 98 15.26 -5.34 7.30
C THR A 98 14.01 -4.63 7.82
N SER A 99 13.74 -3.41 7.38
CA SER A 99 12.54 -2.64 7.75
C SER A 99 11.25 -3.35 7.32
N ALA A 100 11.18 -3.85 6.07
CA ALA A 100 10.00 -4.57 5.58
C ALA A 100 9.72 -5.83 6.40
N VAL A 101 10.76 -6.63 6.70
CA VAL A 101 10.65 -7.83 7.55
C VAL A 101 10.22 -7.47 8.97
N GLY A 102 10.82 -6.45 9.56
CA GLY A 102 10.47 -5.95 10.89
C GLY A 102 9.00 -5.60 11.01
N ARG A 103 8.44 -4.94 10.00
CA ARG A 103 7.01 -4.57 9.96
C ARG A 103 6.11 -5.78 9.79
N ALA A 104 6.42 -6.71 8.89
CA ALA A 104 5.64 -7.94 8.70
C ALA A 104 5.54 -8.72 10.02
N LEU A 105 6.66 -8.90 10.72
CA LEU A 105 6.68 -9.62 11.99
C LEU A 105 5.99 -8.84 13.13
N GLY A 106 6.09 -7.51 13.13
CA GLY A 106 5.34 -6.64 14.04
C GLY A 106 3.83 -6.80 13.90
N PHE A 107 3.32 -6.95 12.67
CA PHE A 107 1.89 -7.18 12.42
C PHE A 107 1.40 -8.58 12.85
N ILE A 108 2.29 -9.57 12.94
CA ILE A 108 1.95 -10.87 13.59
C ILE A 108 1.80 -10.71 15.11
N GLY A 109 2.29 -9.61 15.69
CA GLY A 109 2.28 -9.36 17.12
C GLY A 109 3.64 -9.61 17.80
N LEU A 110 4.71 -9.81 17.02
CA LEU A 110 6.03 -10.09 17.57
C LEU A 110 6.79 -8.78 17.87
N GLY A 111 7.09 -8.55 19.14
CA GLY A 111 7.78 -7.34 19.60
C GLY A 111 7.01 -6.05 19.33
N SER A 112 5.68 -6.11 19.21
CA SER A 112 4.83 -4.96 18.90
C SER A 112 4.17 -4.32 20.12
N GLU A 113 4.43 -4.83 21.32
CA GLU A 113 3.82 -4.32 22.56
C GLU A 113 4.07 -2.82 22.82
N LYS A 114 5.18 -2.29 22.33
CA LYS A 114 5.56 -0.89 22.46
C LYS A 114 5.41 -0.10 21.15
N SER A 115 5.69 -0.74 20.02
CA SER A 115 5.65 -0.12 18.69
C SER A 115 5.65 -1.17 17.58
N ILE A 116 4.95 -0.89 16.47
CA ILE A 116 5.09 -1.65 15.22
C ILE A 116 6.44 -1.37 14.57
N ALA A 117 6.92 -0.12 14.61
CA ALA A 117 8.25 0.21 14.12
C ALA A 117 9.33 -0.53 14.93
N SER A 118 10.38 -1.00 14.27
CA SER A 118 11.53 -1.61 14.92
C SER A 118 12.54 -0.55 15.40
N ALA A 119 13.52 -0.96 16.19
CA ALA A 119 14.60 -0.07 16.63
C ALA A 119 15.36 0.51 15.43
N GLU A 120 15.63 -0.32 14.43
CA GLU A 120 16.34 0.05 13.20
C GLU A 120 15.53 1.05 12.37
N GLU A 121 14.22 0.85 12.20
CA GLU A 121 13.36 1.79 11.48
C GLU A 121 13.36 3.17 12.13
N VAL A 122 13.27 3.22 13.47
CA VAL A 122 13.25 4.48 14.21
C VAL A 122 14.61 5.18 14.14
N ASP A 123 15.70 4.45 14.29
CA ASP A 123 17.05 4.99 14.20
C ASP A 123 17.33 5.55 12.78
N ASN A 124 16.96 4.82 11.75
CA ASN A 124 17.06 5.27 10.35
C ASN A 124 16.22 6.52 10.08
N ALA A 125 14.98 6.56 10.56
CA ALA A 125 14.12 7.72 10.42
C ALA A 125 14.71 8.97 11.10
N ILE A 126 15.25 8.82 12.29
CA ILE A 126 15.93 9.89 13.03
C ILE A 126 17.15 10.41 12.25
N LYS A 127 18.02 9.51 11.79
CA LYS A 127 19.22 9.87 11.00
C LYS A 127 18.83 10.60 9.72
N THR A 128 17.79 10.15 9.04
CA THR A 128 17.27 10.80 7.84
C THR A 128 16.77 12.21 8.14
N GLN A 129 16.00 12.40 9.22
CA GLN A 129 15.53 13.72 9.64
C GLN A 129 16.67 14.66 10.00
N GLU A 130 17.70 14.17 10.69
CA GLU A 130 18.89 14.95 11.02
C GLU A 130 19.71 15.33 9.77
N ALA A 131 19.82 14.43 8.80
CA ALA A 131 20.48 14.70 7.53
C ALA A 131 19.74 15.77 6.71
N ILE A 132 18.41 15.73 6.68
CA ILE A 132 17.56 16.75 6.06
C ILE A 132 17.75 18.09 6.79
N ALA A 133 17.62 18.11 8.10
CA ALA A 133 17.76 19.33 8.92
C ALA A 133 19.14 19.99 8.78
N SER A 134 20.20 19.19 8.57
CA SER A 134 21.57 19.67 8.34
C SER A 134 21.88 20.03 6.88
N GLY A 135 20.91 19.94 5.97
CA GLY A 135 21.07 20.20 4.54
C GLY A 135 21.95 19.20 3.77
N LYS A 136 22.28 18.06 4.40
CA LYS A 136 23.11 17.00 3.78
C LYS A 136 22.31 16.14 2.80
N VAL A 137 20.99 16.13 2.93
CA VAL A 137 20.04 15.40 2.09
C VAL A 137 18.87 16.31 1.78
N ALA A 138 18.40 16.31 0.54
CA ALA A 138 17.23 17.08 0.15
C ALA A 138 15.98 16.55 0.91
N ASP A 139 15.19 17.46 1.46
CA ASP A 139 13.91 17.13 2.06
C ASP A 139 12.99 16.53 0.97
N PRO A 140 12.50 15.28 1.10
CA PRO A 140 11.64 14.68 0.09
C PRO A 140 10.31 15.42 -0.08
N VAL A 141 9.94 16.26 0.89
CA VAL A 141 8.75 17.12 0.84
C VAL A 141 9.06 18.46 0.16
N LYS A 142 10.30 18.94 0.26
CA LYS A 142 10.81 20.14 -0.45
C LYS A 142 11.50 19.70 -1.74
N ARG A 143 10.75 19.26 -2.71
CA ARG A 143 11.28 19.14 -4.09
C ARG A 143 11.40 20.55 -4.66
N ASP A 144 12.63 20.96 -4.99
CA ASP A 144 12.82 22.07 -5.91
C ASP A 144 12.00 21.76 -7.15
N ALA A 145 11.18 22.71 -7.57
CA ALA A 145 10.33 22.54 -8.72
C ALA A 145 11.17 22.07 -9.91
N PRO A 146 10.86 20.95 -10.56
CA PRO A 146 11.54 20.57 -11.78
C PRO A 146 11.36 21.67 -12.79
N ALA A 147 12.45 22.07 -13.46
CA ALA A 147 12.40 23.00 -14.56
C ALA A 147 11.31 22.55 -15.55
N LYS A 148 10.29 23.40 -15.71
CA LYS A 148 9.19 23.33 -16.68
C LYS A 148 9.03 21.96 -17.39
N VAL A 149 8.28 21.07 -16.79
CA VAL A 149 7.39 20.17 -17.51
C VAL A 149 6.01 20.82 -17.40
N GLU A 150 5.55 21.40 -18.50
CA GLU A 150 4.20 21.92 -18.60
C GLU A 150 3.23 20.78 -18.34
N GLN A 151 2.28 21.04 -17.42
CA GLN A 151 1.21 20.19 -16.91
C GLN A 151 1.57 19.23 -15.76
N ALA A 152 2.06 19.78 -14.65
CA ALA A 152 1.83 19.18 -13.34
C ALA A 152 0.35 19.39 -12.97
N VAL A 153 -0.39 18.28 -12.82
CA VAL A 153 -1.70 18.31 -12.15
C VAL A 153 -1.48 18.92 -10.77
N GLN A 154 -1.92 20.16 -10.56
CA GLN A 154 -1.95 20.79 -9.25
C GLN A 154 -2.87 19.94 -8.37
N ILE A 155 -2.30 19.28 -7.36
CA ILE A 155 -3.10 18.70 -6.27
C ILE A 155 -3.64 19.92 -5.52
N PRO A 156 -4.96 20.15 -5.48
CA PRO A 156 -5.53 21.25 -4.73
C PRO A 156 -5.17 21.10 -3.25
N ALA A 157 -4.82 22.20 -2.58
CA ALA A 157 -4.59 22.25 -1.13
C ALA A 157 -5.87 22.01 -0.31
N ASP A 158 -7.01 21.90 -0.98
CA ASP A 158 -8.29 21.56 -0.37
C ASP A 158 -8.40 20.04 -0.15
N PRO A 159 -9.03 19.59 0.93
CA PRO A 159 -9.24 18.17 1.19
C PRO A 159 -9.98 17.54 0.01
N VAL A 160 -9.48 16.40 -0.48
CA VAL A 160 -10.10 15.66 -1.59
C VAL A 160 -11.60 15.51 -1.29
N PRO A 161 -12.48 15.99 -2.17
CA PRO A 161 -13.92 15.90 -1.93
C PRO A 161 -14.35 14.48 -1.54
N PRO A 162 -15.25 14.30 -0.58
CA PRO A 162 -15.68 12.98 -0.11
C PRO A 162 -16.16 12.07 -1.24
N VAL A 163 -16.77 12.64 -2.29
CA VAL A 163 -17.20 11.92 -3.47
C VAL A 163 -16.04 11.31 -4.25
N LEU A 164 -14.91 12.03 -4.38
CA LEU A 164 -13.72 11.49 -5.06
C LEU A 164 -13.02 10.42 -4.22
N GLN A 165 -13.04 10.53 -2.89
CA GLN A 165 -12.55 9.47 -2.00
C GLN A 165 -13.39 8.20 -2.15
N PHE A 166 -14.71 8.33 -2.19
CA PHE A 166 -15.63 7.23 -2.44
C PHE A 166 -15.34 6.55 -3.79
N LEU A 167 -15.28 7.32 -4.88
CA LEU A 167 -15.00 6.78 -6.22
C LEU A 167 -13.61 6.13 -6.34
N ALA A 168 -12.60 6.67 -5.65
CA ALA A 168 -11.27 6.07 -5.62
C ALA A 168 -11.28 4.70 -4.92
N LYS A 169 -12.04 4.56 -3.83
CA LYS A 169 -12.22 3.30 -3.12
C LYS A 169 -12.92 2.26 -3.99
N GLU A 170 -14.01 2.64 -4.67
CA GLU A 170 -14.75 1.74 -5.56
C GLU A 170 -13.89 1.30 -6.75
N ARG A 171 -13.13 2.21 -7.35
CA ARG A 171 -12.18 1.87 -8.41
C ARG A 171 -11.11 0.89 -7.94
N GLU A 172 -10.59 1.05 -6.72
CA GLU A 172 -9.62 0.12 -6.16
C GLU A 172 -10.23 -1.26 -5.88
N SER A 173 -11.47 -1.30 -5.41
CA SER A 173 -12.21 -2.56 -5.22
C SER A 173 -12.34 -3.33 -6.54
N LEU A 174 -12.65 -2.65 -7.65
CA LEU A 174 -12.70 -3.26 -8.98
C LEU A 174 -11.35 -3.76 -9.47
N ARG A 175 -10.24 -3.08 -9.14
CA ARG A 175 -8.89 -3.53 -9.46
C ARG A 175 -8.59 -4.89 -8.84
N VAL A 176 -8.94 -5.06 -7.58
CA VAL A 176 -8.73 -6.32 -6.85
C VAL A 176 -9.56 -7.44 -7.46
N VAL A 177 -10.83 -7.19 -7.78
CA VAL A 177 -11.71 -8.19 -8.42
C VAL A 177 -11.22 -8.59 -9.81
N ARG A 178 -10.62 -7.65 -10.55
CA ARG A 178 -10.13 -7.88 -11.92
C ARG A 178 -8.73 -8.50 -11.97
N GLU A 179 -8.02 -8.53 -10.86
CA GLU A 179 -6.62 -9.01 -10.78
C GLU A 179 -5.67 -8.33 -11.79
N ILE A 180 -5.85 -7.04 -12.02
CA ILE A 180 -5.08 -6.21 -12.96
C ILE A 180 -4.24 -5.16 -12.26
N ASP A 181 -3.25 -4.60 -12.97
CA ASP A 181 -2.44 -3.50 -12.46
C ASP A 181 -3.22 -2.16 -12.39
N GLN A 182 -2.63 -1.17 -11.71
CA GLN A 182 -3.26 0.13 -11.49
C GLN A 182 -3.47 0.91 -12.80
N ALA A 183 -2.56 0.80 -13.75
CA ALA A 183 -2.65 1.52 -15.03
C ALA A 183 -3.77 0.95 -15.90
N GLN A 184 -3.88 -0.36 -15.98
CA GLN A 184 -4.95 -1.07 -16.68
C GLN A 184 -6.32 -0.74 -16.05
N ASN A 185 -6.42 -0.79 -14.72
CA ASN A 185 -7.66 -0.45 -14.03
C ASN A 185 -8.09 1.01 -14.25
N ASN A 186 -7.13 1.95 -14.25
CA ASN A 186 -7.42 3.35 -14.54
C ASN A 186 -7.92 3.54 -15.98
N ALA A 187 -7.34 2.85 -16.95
CA ALA A 187 -7.75 2.91 -18.34
C ALA A 187 -9.19 2.39 -18.54
N ILE A 188 -9.49 1.22 -17.96
CA ILE A 188 -10.83 0.61 -18.00
C ILE A 188 -11.85 1.54 -17.31
N TRP A 189 -11.55 2.04 -16.12
CA TRP A 189 -12.42 2.97 -15.39
C TRP A 189 -12.75 4.22 -16.19
N ASN A 190 -11.75 4.84 -16.80
CA ASN A 190 -11.93 6.06 -17.58
C ASN A 190 -12.79 5.81 -18.83
N GLU A 191 -12.60 4.67 -19.50
CA GLU A 191 -13.42 4.30 -20.66
C GLU A 191 -14.87 4.00 -20.24
N GLN A 192 -15.09 3.31 -19.12
CA GLN A 192 -16.44 3.08 -18.58
C GLN A 192 -17.14 4.40 -18.25
N VAL A 193 -16.47 5.34 -17.56
CA VAL A 193 -17.02 6.67 -17.28
C VAL A 193 -17.39 7.40 -18.57
N LYS A 194 -16.56 7.31 -19.59
CA LYS A 194 -16.80 7.94 -20.88
C LYS A 194 -18.06 7.36 -21.56
N VAL A 195 -18.14 6.03 -21.66
CA VAL A 195 -19.29 5.33 -22.24
C VAL A 195 -20.59 5.70 -21.52
N LEU A 196 -20.59 5.71 -20.18
CA LEU A 196 -21.77 6.07 -19.40
C LEU A 196 -22.21 7.52 -19.61
N LYS A 197 -21.26 8.46 -19.80
CA LYS A 197 -21.55 9.86 -20.14
C LYS A 197 -22.11 10.01 -21.54
N GLU A 198 -21.52 9.35 -22.53
CA GLU A 198 -21.98 9.36 -23.92
C GLU A 198 -23.36 8.75 -24.07
N ALA A 199 -23.68 7.73 -23.29
CA ALA A 199 -25.01 7.12 -23.22
C ALA A 199 -26.04 7.95 -22.42
N GLY A 200 -25.63 9.05 -21.77
CA GLY A 200 -26.50 9.89 -20.95
C GLY A 200 -26.94 9.26 -19.63
N ILE A 201 -26.32 8.15 -19.21
CA ILE A 201 -26.65 7.43 -17.97
C ILE A 201 -26.19 8.23 -16.75
N ILE A 202 -25.05 8.91 -16.87
CA ILE A 202 -24.50 9.78 -15.84
C ILE A 202 -24.30 11.21 -16.33
N PRO A 203 -24.30 12.21 -15.43
CA PRO A 203 -24.14 13.60 -15.82
C PRO A 203 -22.83 13.87 -16.55
N ASN A 204 -22.86 14.65 -17.63
CA ASN A 204 -21.68 15.08 -18.35
C ASN A 204 -21.00 16.28 -17.68
N LYS A 205 -20.46 16.07 -16.47
CA LYS A 205 -19.70 17.05 -15.69
C LYS A 205 -18.47 16.38 -15.06
N PRO A 206 -17.50 17.15 -14.52
CA PRO A 206 -16.37 16.57 -13.79
C PRO A 206 -16.82 15.74 -12.59
N LEU A 207 -16.18 14.59 -12.33
CA LEU A 207 -16.51 13.70 -11.20
C LEU A 207 -16.38 14.42 -9.85
N SER A 208 -15.49 15.40 -9.73
CA SER A 208 -15.34 16.24 -8.54
C SER A 208 -16.59 17.07 -8.20
N LYS A 209 -17.51 17.22 -9.17
CA LYS A 209 -18.78 17.95 -9.03
C LYS A 209 -19.99 17.04 -8.90
N PHE A 210 -19.79 15.73 -8.78
CA PHE A 210 -20.87 14.79 -8.51
C PHE A 210 -21.36 14.94 -7.07
N THR A 211 -22.64 14.75 -6.86
CA THR A 211 -23.19 14.49 -5.53
C THR A 211 -22.85 13.06 -5.11
N LYS A 212 -23.06 12.74 -3.84
CA LYS A 212 -22.87 11.36 -3.35
C LYS A 212 -23.83 10.38 -4.07
N ASP A 213 -25.06 10.79 -4.30
CA ASP A 213 -26.06 9.96 -4.98
C ASP A 213 -25.67 9.70 -6.44
N GLU A 214 -25.29 10.76 -7.18
CA GLU A 214 -24.80 10.62 -8.56
C GLU A 214 -23.54 9.71 -8.66
N ALA A 215 -22.66 9.75 -7.68
CA ALA A 215 -21.49 8.87 -7.63
C ALA A 215 -21.90 7.42 -7.35
N THR A 216 -22.87 7.20 -6.47
CA THR A 216 -23.43 5.87 -6.16
C THR A 216 -24.14 5.30 -7.38
N ASP A 217 -24.98 6.11 -8.05
CA ASP A 217 -25.69 5.72 -9.28
C ASP A 217 -24.69 5.36 -10.41
N MET A 218 -23.60 6.12 -10.52
CA MET A 218 -22.52 5.82 -11.49
C MET A 218 -21.89 4.46 -11.22
N VAL A 219 -21.54 4.16 -9.97
CA VAL A 219 -20.96 2.86 -9.61
C VAL A 219 -21.94 1.73 -9.86
N ALA A 220 -23.22 1.91 -9.49
CA ALA A 220 -24.28 0.95 -9.80
C ALA A 220 -24.42 0.72 -11.31
N ALA A 221 -24.37 1.79 -12.11
CA ALA A 221 -24.42 1.69 -13.56
C ALA A 221 -23.19 0.96 -14.14
N MET A 222 -22.00 1.12 -13.55
CA MET A 222 -20.82 0.35 -13.95
C MET A 222 -21.05 -1.15 -13.74
N TYR A 223 -21.51 -1.56 -12.58
CA TYR A 223 -21.80 -2.98 -12.30
C TYR A 223 -22.92 -3.57 -13.15
N ALA A 224 -23.90 -2.74 -13.55
CA ALA A 224 -25.02 -3.17 -14.37
C ALA A 224 -24.68 -3.31 -15.86
N ASN A 225 -23.73 -2.50 -16.37
CA ASN A 225 -23.46 -2.38 -17.81
C ASN A 225 -22.12 -2.98 -18.26
N PHE A 226 -21.25 -3.38 -17.32
CA PHE A 226 -19.93 -3.93 -17.64
C PHE A 226 -19.67 -5.22 -16.88
N ASP A 227 -19.01 -6.16 -17.56
CA ASP A 227 -18.51 -7.37 -16.90
C ASP A 227 -17.26 -7.05 -16.03
N PRO A 228 -16.74 -8.01 -15.24
CA PRO A 228 -15.55 -7.80 -14.43
C PRO A 228 -14.31 -7.39 -15.24
N THR A 229 -14.21 -7.71 -16.52
CA THR A 229 -13.09 -7.29 -17.39
C THR A 229 -13.24 -5.86 -17.90
N GLY A 230 -14.38 -5.22 -17.67
CA GLY A 230 -14.71 -3.88 -18.16
C GLY A 230 -15.34 -3.85 -19.53
N THR A 231 -15.69 -5.00 -20.09
CA THR A 231 -16.40 -5.13 -21.37
C THR A 231 -17.89 -4.81 -21.18
N VAL A 232 -18.49 -4.06 -22.11
CA VAL A 232 -19.92 -3.76 -22.07
C VAL A 232 -20.72 -5.04 -22.17
N LEU A 233 -21.59 -5.29 -21.19
CA LEU A 233 -22.55 -6.40 -21.25
C LEU A 233 -23.52 -6.16 -22.40
N LYS A 234 -23.52 -7.04 -23.38
CA LYS A 234 -24.51 -7.04 -24.46
C LYS A 234 -25.75 -7.78 -23.97
N ASP A 235 -26.92 -7.18 -24.11
CA ASP A 235 -28.20 -7.92 -24.01
C ASP A 235 -28.30 -8.85 -25.24
N ASP A 236 -28.86 -10.03 -25.07
CA ASP A 236 -29.15 -10.97 -26.15
C ASP A 236 -30.11 -10.40 -27.24
N ARG A 237 -30.52 -9.15 -27.06
CA ARG A 237 -31.40 -8.36 -27.94
C ARG A 237 -30.71 -7.19 -28.65
N GLU A 238 -29.38 -7.21 -28.82
CA GLU A 238 -28.58 -6.19 -29.54
C GLU A 238 -28.55 -4.76 -28.95
N THR A 239 -29.19 -4.52 -27.80
CA THR A 239 -29.10 -3.22 -27.12
C THR A 239 -28.35 -3.36 -25.79
N PRO A 240 -27.47 -2.42 -25.41
CA PRO A 240 -26.92 -2.38 -24.06
C PRO A 240 -28.09 -2.32 -23.06
N ARG A 241 -28.00 -3.08 -21.96
CA ARG A 241 -28.99 -2.93 -20.86
C ARG A 241 -28.81 -1.55 -20.24
N ILE A 242 -29.52 -0.61 -20.81
CA ILE A 242 -29.68 0.75 -20.29
C ILE A 242 -31.07 0.73 -19.62
N ASP A 243 -31.14 0.11 -18.42
CA ASP A 243 -32.33 0.29 -17.62
C ASP A 243 -32.32 1.69 -17.06
N ALA A 244 -33.15 2.53 -17.71
CA ALA A 244 -33.51 3.82 -17.20
C ALA A 244 -34.16 3.69 -15.83
N LYS A 245 -33.79 4.61 -14.94
CA LYS A 245 -34.37 4.90 -13.64
C LYS A 245 -35.83 4.51 -13.47
N PRO A 246 -36.19 4.05 -12.25
CA PRO A 246 -37.61 4.12 -11.84
C PRO A 246 -38.04 5.58 -11.66
#